data_d741b8f8e44dbd552b42271640a8314c
#
_entry.id   d741b8f8e44dbd552b42271640a8314c
#
_cell.length_a   1.000
_cell.length_b   1.000
_cell.length_c   1.000
_cell.angle_alpha   90.00
_cell.angle_beta   90.00
_cell.angle_gamma   90.00
#
_symmetry.space_group_name_H-M   'P 1'
#
loop_
_entity.id
_entity.type
_entity.pdbx_description
1 polymer ?
#
loop_
_entity_poly.entity_id
_entity_poly.type
_entity_poly.pdbx_seq_one_letter_code
_entity_poly.pdbx_strand_id
1 'polypeptide(L)'
;MNIPQSSAITFAALLGSAAGSDDWTQEALEEVSAAIQVEVGELRNVEFADPVRVEVADKAGLIEYAVKRMDEMQLEGAMHNSESMAKLLGLLPHDADLEALTMSLLEEQVGGFYDPGTKSFYLMEGFSGDLARAILAHELTHALDDRLYDLDGALRERIGHTDKTGAYMSVVEGSGTELMNRWVMKNMAKLNPEAMREFSKMGTESLQDTPTVIWKPMMASYMAGQRFLAAGRTHLRRNEKIRDPNVALERAFTAPPLSMEQVLHPEKYWSPEDRDDPVEVIRATAELP
;
A
#
# COMPACT_ATOMS: atom_id res chain seq x y z
N MET A 1 4.82 -20.00 8.58
CA MET A 1 3.51 -20.32 8.02
C MET A 1 3.19 -19.16 7.06
N ASN A 2 3.55 -19.33 5.78
CA ASN A 2 3.44 -18.25 4.79
C ASN A 2 2.01 -18.23 4.25
N ILE A 3 1.19 -17.31 4.75
CA ILE A 3 -0.06 -16.95 4.09
C ILE A 3 0.37 -16.05 2.93
N PRO A 4 0.10 -16.41 1.67
CA PRO A 4 0.49 -15.60 0.55
C PRO A 4 -0.30 -14.30 0.58
N GLN A 5 0.41 -13.22 0.72
CA GLN A 5 -0.11 -11.89 0.43
C GLN A 5 -0.08 -11.74 -1.09
N SER A 6 -1.21 -11.46 -1.71
CA SER A 6 -1.26 -11.09 -3.12
C SER A 6 -0.60 -9.72 -3.26
N SER A 7 0.69 -9.72 -3.52
CA SER A 7 1.52 -8.51 -3.56
C SER A 7 1.30 -7.67 -4.81
N ALA A 8 0.43 -8.12 -5.72
CA ALA A 8 0.31 -7.55 -7.06
C ALA A 8 -0.55 -6.28 -7.15
N ILE A 9 -1.31 -5.92 -6.10
CA ILE A 9 -2.31 -4.86 -6.18
C ILE A 9 -2.15 -3.83 -5.07
N THR A 10 -0.97 -3.64 -4.62
CA THR A 10 -0.66 -3.00 -3.35
C THR A 10 -0.52 -1.48 -3.44
N PHE A 11 -0.66 -0.89 -4.62
CA PHE A 11 -0.67 0.57 -4.78
C PHE A 11 -2.09 1.12 -4.98
N ALA A 12 -3.10 0.37 -4.56
CA ALA A 12 -4.48 0.81 -4.65
C ALA A 12 -4.97 1.28 -3.29
N ALA A 13 -5.38 2.52 -3.17
CA ALA A 13 -6.09 2.99 -1.99
C ALA A 13 -7.42 2.25 -1.89
N LEU A 14 -7.52 1.29 -0.97
CA LEU A 14 -8.76 0.58 -0.66
C LEU A 14 -9.70 1.52 0.09
N LEU A 15 -10.50 2.24 -0.65
CA LEU A 15 -11.42 3.22 -0.12
C LEU A 15 -12.77 2.99 -0.81
N GLY A 16 -13.75 2.50 -0.08
CA GLY A 16 -15.08 2.18 -0.58
C GLY A 16 -15.72 3.26 -1.48
N SER A 17 -16.70 2.89 -2.30
CA SER A 17 -17.31 3.77 -3.31
C SER A 17 -18.03 4.96 -2.66
N ALA A 18 -17.43 6.15 -2.70
CA ALA A 18 -18.11 7.40 -2.42
C ALA A 18 -18.26 8.14 -3.74
N ALA A 19 -19.43 7.99 -4.38
CA ALA A 19 -19.78 8.79 -5.54
C ALA A 19 -19.91 10.26 -5.10
N GLY A 20 -18.97 11.09 -5.54
CA GLY A 20 -19.12 12.55 -5.50
C GLY A 20 -20.20 13.01 -6.46
N SER A 21 -20.79 14.20 -6.23
CA SER A 21 -21.89 14.70 -7.05
C SER A 21 -21.46 15.15 -8.46
N ASP A 22 -20.16 15.31 -8.72
CA ASP A 22 -19.60 15.74 -10.01
C ASP A 22 -18.29 14.98 -10.27
N ASP A 23 -18.28 14.11 -11.27
CA ASP A 23 -17.08 13.41 -11.71
C ASP A 23 -16.02 14.39 -12.20
N TRP A 24 -14.76 14.17 -11.83
CA TRP A 24 -13.67 15.00 -12.33
C TRP A 24 -13.42 14.70 -13.80
N THR A 25 -13.34 15.77 -14.59
CA THR A 25 -12.80 15.70 -15.94
C THR A 25 -11.28 15.47 -15.88
N GLN A 26 -10.69 15.00 -16.97
CA GLN A 26 -9.24 14.84 -17.07
C GLN A 26 -8.49 16.14 -16.72
N GLU A 27 -8.97 17.29 -17.23
CA GLU A 27 -8.37 18.61 -16.96
C GLU A 27 -8.46 18.98 -15.46
N ALA A 28 -9.60 18.73 -14.82
CA ALA A 28 -9.76 18.97 -13.39
C ALA A 28 -8.83 18.06 -12.54
N LEU A 29 -8.68 16.81 -12.94
CA LEU A 29 -7.77 15.86 -12.29
C LEU A 29 -6.31 16.34 -12.41
N GLU A 30 -5.88 16.77 -13.57
CA GLU A 30 -4.53 17.30 -13.80
C GLU A 30 -4.25 18.55 -12.96
N GLU A 31 -5.18 19.49 -12.89
CA GLU A 31 -5.04 20.71 -12.07
C GLU A 31 -4.95 20.39 -10.59
N VAL A 32 -5.86 19.55 -10.08
CA VAL A 32 -5.86 19.16 -8.67
C VAL A 32 -4.61 18.35 -8.31
N SER A 33 -4.21 17.43 -9.18
CA SER A 33 -3.00 16.63 -9.00
C SER A 33 -1.75 17.52 -8.93
N ALA A 34 -1.60 18.48 -9.82
CA ALA A 34 -0.46 19.41 -9.80
C ALA A 34 -0.36 20.19 -8.48
N ALA A 35 -1.51 20.65 -7.96
CA ALA A 35 -1.54 21.34 -6.67
C ALA A 35 -1.14 20.42 -5.49
N ILE A 36 -1.65 19.18 -5.46
CA ILE A 36 -1.33 18.23 -4.40
C ILE A 36 0.11 17.73 -4.49
N GLN A 37 0.68 17.57 -5.69
CA GLN A 37 2.10 17.24 -5.87
C GLN A 37 3.02 18.24 -5.15
N VAL A 38 2.74 19.54 -5.29
CA VAL A 38 3.50 20.58 -4.57
C VAL A 38 3.38 20.38 -3.06
N GLU A 39 2.17 20.17 -2.56
CA GLU A 39 1.93 19.99 -1.11
C GLU A 39 2.57 18.73 -0.53
N VAL A 40 2.54 17.61 -1.28
CA VAL A 40 3.22 16.34 -0.92
C VAL A 40 4.74 16.53 -0.93
N GLY A 41 5.27 17.20 -1.97
CA GLY A 41 6.69 17.55 -2.04
C GLY A 41 7.17 18.37 -0.84
N GLU A 42 6.41 19.40 -0.44
CA GLU A 42 6.68 20.19 0.77
C GLU A 42 6.70 19.33 2.04
N LEU A 43 5.73 18.41 2.18
CA LEU A 43 5.65 17.51 3.34
C LEU A 43 6.83 16.53 3.40
N ARG A 44 7.35 16.11 2.25
CA ARG A 44 8.51 15.20 2.13
C ARG A 44 9.85 15.92 2.11
N ASN A 45 9.88 17.25 2.00
CA ASN A 45 11.07 18.07 1.74
C ASN A 45 11.80 17.65 0.43
N VAL A 46 11.04 17.22 -0.58
CA VAL A 46 11.53 16.81 -1.91
C VAL A 46 10.62 17.36 -2.98
N GLU A 47 11.17 17.97 -4.02
CA GLU A 47 10.39 18.44 -5.16
C GLU A 47 10.21 17.34 -6.20
N PHE A 48 9.03 17.30 -6.82
CA PHE A 48 8.83 16.50 -8.02
C PHE A 48 9.61 17.17 -9.16
N ALA A 49 10.52 16.46 -9.84
CA ALA A 49 11.25 17.04 -10.97
C ALA A 49 10.36 17.18 -12.20
N ASP A 50 9.41 16.25 -12.38
CA ASP A 50 8.44 16.25 -13.47
C ASP A 50 7.04 15.99 -12.90
N PRO A 51 5.97 16.53 -13.51
CA PRO A 51 4.61 16.20 -13.15
C PRO A 51 4.34 14.70 -13.30
N VAL A 52 3.60 14.13 -12.34
CA VAL A 52 3.11 12.76 -12.45
C VAL A 52 1.97 12.73 -13.46
N ARG A 53 2.03 11.81 -14.41
CA ARG A 53 0.93 11.59 -15.35
C ARG A 53 -0.27 11.05 -14.56
N VAL A 54 -1.45 11.64 -14.81
CA VAL A 54 -2.69 11.25 -14.17
C VAL A 54 -3.75 10.97 -15.21
N GLU A 55 -4.52 9.92 -15.02
CA GLU A 55 -5.57 9.49 -15.95
C GLU A 55 -6.81 9.05 -15.19
N VAL A 56 -7.99 9.28 -15.78
CA VAL A 56 -9.23 8.67 -15.32
C VAL A 56 -9.31 7.27 -15.93
N ALA A 57 -9.53 6.26 -15.11
CA ALA A 57 -9.61 4.85 -15.52
C ALA A 57 -11.00 4.27 -15.23
N ASP A 58 -11.45 3.36 -16.08
CA ASP A 58 -12.64 2.57 -15.86
C ASP A 58 -12.32 1.23 -15.11
N LYS A 59 -13.36 0.56 -14.65
CA LYS A 59 -13.22 -0.72 -13.96
C LYS A 59 -12.59 -1.82 -14.82
N ALA A 60 -12.87 -1.82 -16.12
CA ALA A 60 -12.33 -2.85 -17.03
C ALA A 60 -10.81 -2.70 -17.16
N GLY A 61 -10.31 -1.47 -17.32
CA GLY A 61 -8.88 -1.18 -17.34
C GLY A 61 -8.18 -1.54 -16.03
N LEU A 62 -8.84 -1.32 -14.88
CA LEU A 62 -8.30 -1.75 -13.59
C LEU A 62 -8.13 -3.28 -13.51
N ILE A 63 -9.13 -4.05 -13.93
CA ILE A 63 -9.08 -5.51 -13.89
C ILE A 63 -7.95 -6.02 -14.78
N GLU A 64 -7.88 -5.52 -16.03
CA GLU A 64 -6.81 -5.90 -16.97
C GLU A 64 -5.43 -5.61 -16.38
N TYR A 65 -5.26 -4.42 -15.81
CA TYR A 65 -4.02 -4.06 -15.10
C TYR A 65 -3.72 -5.00 -13.94
N ALA A 66 -4.72 -5.28 -13.08
CA ALA A 66 -4.55 -6.11 -11.91
C ALA A 66 -4.12 -7.55 -12.27
N VAL A 67 -4.80 -8.17 -13.25
CA VAL A 67 -4.45 -9.51 -13.76
C VAL A 67 -3.02 -9.53 -14.28
N LYS A 68 -2.67 -8.57 -15.14
CA LYS A 68 -1.31 -8.46 -15.68
C LYS A 68 -0.25 -8.33 -14.58
N ARG A 69 -0.49 -7.47 -13.59
CA ARG A 69 0.47 -7.28 -12.48
C ARG A 69 0.56 -8.51 -11.58
N MET A 70 -0.54 -9.22 -11.35
CA MET A 70 -0.51 -10.48 -10.62
C MET A 70 0.39 -11.51 -11.30
N ASP A 71 0.27 -11.65 -12.61
CA ASP A 71 1.10 -12.57 -13.39
C ASP A 71 2.59 -12.17 -13.36
N GLU A 72 2.89 -10.88 -13.45
CA GLU A 72 4.27 -10.38 -13.44
C GLU A 72 4.96 -10.48 -12.07
N MET A 73 4.21 -10.35 -10.98
CA MET A 73 4.73 -10.18 -9.62
C MET A 73 4.63 -11.43 -8.75
N GLN A 74 4.11 -12.53 -9.28
CA GLN A 74 3.97 -13.80 -8.57
C GLN A 74 4.73 -14.92 -9.27
N LEU A 75 5.13 -15.92 -8.49
CA LEU A 75 5.61 -17.18 -9.04
C LEU A 75 4.43 -17.94 -9.67
N GLU A 76 4.70 -18.66 -10.78
CA GLU A 76 3.71 -19.50 -11.40
C GLU A 76 3.03 -20.44 -10.37
N GLY A 77 1.70 -20.48 -10.39
CA GLY A 77 0.90 -21.28 -9.48
C GLY A 77 0.81 -20.73 -8.04
N ALA A 78 1.36 -19.56 -7.73
CA ALA A 78 1.33 -19.00 -6.38
C ALA A 78 -0.10 -18.78 -5.88
N MET A 79 -1.00 -18.26 -6.70
CA MET A 79 -2.42 -18.05 -6.36
C MET A 79 -3.11 -19.38 -6.05
N HIS A 80 -2.94 -20.39 -6.90
CA HIS A 80 -3.50 -21.73 -6.69
C HIS A 80 -2.98 -22.40 -5.40
N ASN A 81 -1.67 -22.29 -5.14
CA ASN A 81 -1.08 -22.83 -3.91
C ASN A 81 -1.64 -22.13 -2.66
N SER A 82 -1.88 -20.84 -2.78
CA SER A 82 -2.45 -19.99 -1.74
C SER A 82 -3.87 -20.37 -1.42
N GLU A 83 -4.68 -20.53 -2.44
CA GLU A 83 -6.06 -20.99 -2.32
C GLU A 83 -6.12 -22.37 -1.68
N SER A 84 -5.31 -23.31 -2.18
CA SER A 84 -5.24 -24.68 -1.65
C SER A 84 -4.85 -24.67 -0.17
N MET A 85 -3.85 -23.89 0.23
CA MET A 85 -3.43 -23.76 1.62
C MET A 85 -4.52 -23.15 2.50
N ALA A 86 -5.18 -22.09 2.05
CA ALA A 86 -6.26 -21.43 2.78
C ALA A 86 -7.46 -22.38 3.01
N LYS A 87 -7.81 -23.21 1.99
CA LYS A 87 -8.83 -24.23 2.09
C LYS A 87 -8.43 -25.34 3.09
N LEU A 88 -7.20 -25.84 3.02
CA LEU A 88 -6.68 -26.86 3.94
C LEU A 88 -6.67 -26.39 5.40
N LEU A 89 -6.43 -25.10 5.62
CA LEU A 89 -6.44 -24.48 6.96
C LEU A 89 -7.85 -24.09 7.44
N GLY A 90 -8.89 -24.29 6.62
CA GLY A 90 -10.25 -23.90 6.94
C GLY A 90 -10.47 -22.38 6.96
N LEU A 91 -9.59 -21.62 6.30
CA LEU A 91 -9.68 -20.15 6.17
C LEU A 91 -10.57 -19.72 5.00
N LEU A 92 -10.75 -20.62 4.02
CA LEU A 92 -11.67 -20.46 2.89
C LEU A 92 -12.57 -21.69 2.78
N PRO A 93 -13.83 -21.53 2.35
CA PRO A 93 -14.69 -22.64 1.93
C PRO A 93 -14.04 -23.45 0.81
N HIS A 94 -14.36 -24.76 0.73
CA HIS A 94 -13.77 -25.62 -0.29
C HIS A 94 -14.16 -25.26 -1.73
N ASP A 95 -15.31 -24.63 -1.91
CA ASP A 95 -15.86 -24.15 -3.18
C ASP A 95 -15.51 -22.69 -3.49
N ALA A 96 -14.77 -22.00 -2.61
CA ALA A 96 -14.37 -20.63 -2.86
C ALA A 96 -13.32 -20.55 -3.99
N ASP A 97 -13.36 -19.47 -4.75
CA ASP A 97 -12.38 -19.07 -5.74
C ASP A 97 -11.65 -17.81 -5.23
N LEU A 98 -10.39 -17.98 -4.85
CA LEU A 98 -9.59 -16.89 -4.25
C LEU A 98 -9.33 -15.77 -5.26
N GLU A 99 -9.11 -16.10 -6.52
CA GLU A 99 -8.86 -15.14 -7.57
C GLU A 99 -10.11 -14.28 -7.83
N ALA A 100 -11.27 -14.93 -8.00
CA ALA A 100 -12.55 -14.24 -8.19
C ALA A 100 -12.90 -13.33 -7.00
N LEU A 101 -12.69 -13.81 -5.76
CA LEU A 101 -12.93 -13.02 -4.56
C LEU A 101 -11.98 -11.81 -4.46
N THR A 102 -10.72 -11.99 -4.85
CA THR A 102 -9.73 -10.89 -4.88
C THR A 102 -10.11 -9.85 -5.93
N MET A 103 -10.51 -10.27 -7.13
CA MET A 103 -10.94 -9.36 -8.19
C MET A 103 -12.19 -8.58 -7.78
N SER A 104 -13.20 -9.25 -7.21
CA SER A 104 -14.42 -8.59 -6.72
C SER A 104 -14.09 -7.53 -5.67
N LEU A 105 -13.18 -7.83 -4.74
CA LEU A 105 -12.75 -6.87 -3.74
C LEU A 105 -12.09 -5.63 -4.36
N LEU A 106 -11.27 -5.82 -5.38
CA LEU A 106 -10.61 -4.70 -6.07
C LEU A 106 -11.61 -3.83 -6.81
N GLU A 107 -12.53 -4.44 -7.55
CA GLU A 107 -13.59 -3.71 -8.27
C GLU A 107 -14.44 -2.83 -7.36
N GLU A 108 -14.64 -3.28 -6.12
CA GLU A 108 -15.50 -2.59 -5.16
C GLU A 108 -14.77 -1.52 -4.34
N GLN A 109 -13.47 -1.73 -4.10
CA GLN A 109 -12.74 -0.97 -3.08
C GLN A 109 -11.71 0.00 -3.62
N VAL A 110 -11.25 -0.17 -4.87
CA VAL A 110 -10.20 0.69 -5.42
C VAL A 110 -10.76 2.00 -5.91
N GLY A 111 -10.30 3.11 -5.30
CA GLY A 111 -10.65 4.48 -5.71
C GLY A 111 -9.63 5.09 -6.67
N GLY A 112 -8.39 4.59 -6.67
CA GLY A 112 -7.31 4.99 -7.54
C GLY A 112 -6.06 4.21 -7.20
N PHE A 113 -5.06 4.25 -8.08
CA PHE A 113 -3.78 3.59 -7.85
C PHE A 113 -2.65 4.24 -8.65
N TYR A 114 -1.45 4.21 -8.10
CA TYR A 114 -0.22 4.53 -8.81
C TYR A 114 0.40 3.26 -9.38
N ASP A 115 0.74 3.27 -10.67
CA ASP A 115 1.49 2.20 -11.31
C ASP A 115 2.96 2.58 -11.48
N PRO A 116 3.88 1.96 -10.72
CA PRO A 116 5.29 2.25 -10.84
C PRO A 116 5.88 1.75 -12.17
N GLY A 117 5.22 0.85 -12.88
CA GLY A 117 5.64 0.39 -14.21
C GLY A 117 5.44 1.43 -15.29
N THR A 118 4.30 2.13 -15.29
CA THR A 118 4.00 3.23 -16.24
C THR A 118 4.33 4.61 -15.69
N LYS A 119 4.69 4.72 -14.40
CA LYS A 119 4.92 5.98 -13.67
C LYS A 119 3.70 6.92 -13.71
N SER A 120 2.50 6.34 -13.69
CA SER A 120 1.24 7.05 -13.84
C SER A 120 0.29 6.76 -12.68
N PHE A 121 -0.51 7.75 -12.33
CA PHE A 121 -1.62 7.59 -11.39
C PHE A 121 -2.92 7.46 -12.17
N TYR A 122 -3.76 6.53 -11.76
CA TYR A 122 -5.09 6.26 -12.29
C TYR A 122 -6.15 6.51 -11.22
N LEU A 123 -7.07 7.46 -11.50
CA LEU A 123 -8.25 7.70 -10.66
C LEU A 123 -9.43 6.94 -11.27
N MET A 124 -10.16 6.18 -10.44
CA MET A 124 -11.34 5.46 -10.92
C MET A 124 -12.48 6.44 -11.22
N GLU A 125 -13.22 6.19 -12.30
CA GLU A 125 -14.46 6.89 -12.61
C GLU A 125 -15.43 6.89 -11.41
N GLY A 126 -16.11 8.00 -11.18
CA GLY A 126 -17.02 8.17 -10.03
C GLY A 126 -16.35 8.68 -8.76
N PHE A 127 -15.00 8.83 -8.74
CA PHE A 127 -14.30 9.45 -7.62
C PHE A 127 -14.02 10.92 -7.85
N SER A 128 -14.43 11.76 -6.90
CA SER A 128 -14.21 13.21 -6.94
C SER A 128 -14.26 13.82 -5.52
N GLY A 129 -14.09 15.11 -5.42
CA GLY A 129 -14.19 15.85 -4.16
C GLY A 129 -13.03 15.59 -3.19
N ASP A 130 -13.28 15.79 -1.89
CA ASP A 130 -12.22 15.80 -0.87
C ASP A 130 -11.63 14.42 -0.60
N LEU A 131 -12.43 13.38 -0.79
CA LEU A 131 -11.97 12.00 -0.67
C LEU A 131 -10.96 11.68 -1.77
N ALA A 132 -11.29 11.98 -3.02
CA ALA A 132 -10.36 11.79 -4.14
C ALA A 132 -9.07 12.61 -3.95
N ARG A 133 -9.13 13.81 -3.34
CA ARG A 133 -7.94 14.59 -2.99
C ARG A 133 -7.06 13.88 -1.95
N ALA A 134 -7.65 13.24 -0.95
CA ALA A 134 -6.90 12.47 0.04
C ALA A 134 -6.24 11.23 -0.60
N ILE A 135 -6.97 10.52 -1.50
CA ILE A 135 -6.42 9.42 -2.29
C ILE A 135 -5.25 9.91 -3.15
N LEU A 136 -5.41 11.02 -3.86
CA LEU A 136 -4.34 11.64 -4.63
C LEU A 136 -3.10 11.91 -3.79
N ALA A 137 -3.25 12.42 -2.57
CA ALA A 137 -2.10 12.67 -1.69
C ALA A 137 -1.39 11.36 -1.29
N HIS A 138 -2.12 10.25 -1.13
CA HIS A 138 -1.57 8.92 -0.89
C HIS A 138 -0.78 8.41 -2.11
N GLU A 139 -1.41 8.41 -3.27
CA GLU A 139 -0.85 7.84 -4.51
C GLU A 139 0.33 8.68 -5.06
N LEU A 140 0.24 9.99 -4.95
CA LEU A 140 1.36 10.87 -5.30
C LEU A 140 2.55 10.71 -4.35
N THR A 141 2.31 10.25 -3.13
CA THR A 141 3.41 9.83 -2.25
C THR A 141 4.10 8.59 -2.79
N HIS A 142 3.36 7.60 -3.30
CA HIS A 142 3.96 6.45 -3.98
C HIS A 142 4.75 6.85 -5.22
N ALA A 143 4.24 7.79 -6.02
CA ALA A 143 4.96 8.33 -7.17
C ALA A 143 6.29 8.99 -6.78
N LEU A 144 6.33 9.69 -5.65
CA LEU A 144 7.53 10.29 -5.12
C LEU A 144 8.49 9.23 -4.56
N ASP A 145 7.98 8.28 -3.78
CA ASP A 145 8.78 7.20 -3.20
C ASP A 145 9.34 6.27 -4.28
N ASP A 146 8.58 5.99 -5.35
CA ASP A 146 9.05 5.22 -6.50
C ASP A 146 10.22 5.91 -7.22
N ARG A 147 10.13 7.21 -7.37
CA ARG A 147 11.21 7.99 -7.94
C ARG A 147 12.49 7.98 -7.10
N LEU A 148 12.35 7.98 -5.77
CA LEU A 148 13.47 8.00 -4.83
C LEU A 148 14.10 6.62 -4.62
N TYR A 149 13.30 5.55 -4.69
CA TYR A 149 13.68 4.22 -4.21
C TYR A 149 13.40 3.08 -5.19
N ASP A 150 12.93 3.36 -6.42
CA ASP A 150 12.61 2.36 -7.45
C ASP A 150 11.73 1.23 -6.90
N LEU A 151 10.47 1.57 -6.58
CA LEU A 151 9.54 0.64 -5.94
C LEU A 151 9.31 -0.62 -6.78
N ASP A 152 9.21 -0.49 -8.12
CA ASP A 152 9.01 -1.64 -9.01
C ASP A 152 10.22 -2.57 -8.98
N GLY A 153 11.42 -2.04 -9.10
CA GLY A 153 12.65 -2.82 -9.01
C GLY A 153 12.79 -3.50 -7.64
N ALA A 154 12.56 -2.74 -6.56
CA ALA A 154 12.62 -3.28 -5.21
C ALA A 154 11.62 -4.40 -4.95
N LEU A 155 10.41 -4.33 -5.52
CA LEU A 155 9.39 -5.39 -5.42
C LEU A 155 9.78 -6.62 -6.24
N ARG A 156 10.27 -6.43 -7.47
CA ARG A 156 10.72 -7.54 -8.34
C ARG A 156 11.85 -8.36 -7.70
N GLU A 157 12.78 -7.71 -6.99
CA GLU A 157 13.84 -8.40 -6.23
C GLU A 157 13.31 -9.29 -5.10
N ARG A 158 12.07 -9.06 -4.66
CA ARG A 158 11.43 -9.79 -3.56
C ARG A 158 10.45 -10.87 -4.02
N ILE A 159 10.27 -11.07 -5.33
CA ILE A 159 9.42 -12.14 -5.86
C ILE A 159 9.85 -13.50 -5.28
N GLY A 160 8.88 -14.26 -4.76
CA GLY A 160 9.14 -15.53 -4.08
C GLY A 160 9.50 -15.42 -2.59
N HIS A 161 9.66 -14.21 -2.05
CA HIS A 161 9.96 -13.95 -0.64
C HIS A 161 8.80 -13.22 0.05
N THR A 162 7.68 -13.90 0.23
CA THR A 162 6.40 -13.32 0.67
C THR A 162 6.51 -12.46 1.94
N ASP A 163 7.28 -12.92 2.93
CA ASP A 163 7.47 -12.18 4.19
C ASP A 163 8.24 -10.87 3.98
N LYS A 164 9.33 -10.91 3.22
CA LYS A 164 10.11 -9.72 2.84
C LYS A 164 9.28 -8.74 1.99
N THR A 165 8.48 -9.27 1.08
CA THR A 165 7.56 -8.47 0.27
C THR A 165 6.54 -7.78 1.15
N GLY A 166 5.88 -8.50 2.06
CA GLY A 166 4.92 -7.92 3.00
C GLY A 166 5.53 -6.84 3.89
N ALA A 167 6.76 -7.06 4.37
CA ALA A 167 7.49 -6.09 5.17
C ALA A 167 7.79 -4.81 4.37
N TYR A 168 8.28 -4.95 3.14
CA TYR A 168 8.54 -3.80 2.27
C TYR A 168 7.26 -3.05 1.91
N MET A 169 6.19 -3.78 1.56
CA MET A 169 4.88 -3.19 1.29
C MET A 169 4.33 -2.41 2.49
N SER A 170 4.60 -2.89 3.71
CA SER A 170 4.21 -2.14 4.90
C SER A 170 4.95 -0.79 5.02
N VAL A 171 6.19 -0.69 4.53
CA VAL A 171 6.90 0.60 4.45
C VAL A 171 6.26 1.50 3.41
N VAL A 172 5.97 0.97 2.22
CA VAL A 172 5.35 1.70 1.11
C VAL A 172 3.98 2.25 1.51
N GLU A 173 3.07 1.38 1.96
CA GLU A 173 1.71 1.78 2.36
C GLU A 173 1.71 2.65 3.62
N GLY A 174 2.64 2.37 4.53
CA GLY A 174 2.85 3.21 5.71
C GLY A 174 3.28 4.63 5.35
N SER A 175 4.13 4.79 4.32
CA SER A 175 4.54 6.09 3.78
C SER A 175 3.36 6.84 3.18
N GLY A 176 2.61 6.22 2.26
CA GLY A 176 1.42 6.80 1.65
C GLY A 176 0.40 7.25 2.69
N THR A 177 0.07 6.35 3.63
CA THR A 177 -0.88 6.63 4.72
C THR A 177 -0.42 7.78 5.62
N GLU A 178 0.86 7.81 5.97
CA GLU A 178 1.41 8.88 6.81
C GLU A 178 1.33 10.24 6.12
N LEU A 179 1.77 10.31 4.87
CA LEU A 179 1.77 11.57 4.12
C LEU A 179 0.34 12.03 3.83
N MET A 180 -0.57 11.12 3.46
CA MET A 180 -2.00 11.41 3.33
C MET A 180 -2.56 12.01 4.62
N ASN A 181 -2.30 11.40 5.78
CA ASN A 181 -2.77 11.93 7.06
C ASN A 181 -2.20 13.31 7.37
N ARG A 182 -0.91 13.54 7.09
CA ARG A 182 -0.28 14.88 7.26
C ARG A 182 -0.91 15.90 6.31
N TRP A 183 -1.20 15.52 5.09
CA TRP A 183 -1.88 16.35 4.10
C TRP A 183 -3.31 16.71 4.54
N VAL A 184 -4.09 15.71 4.98
CA VAL A 184 -5.45 15.92 5.51
C VAL A 184 -5.42 16.87 6.71
N MET A 185 -4.48 16.69 7.65
CA MET A 185 -4.35 17.58 8.80
C MET A 185 -3.99 19.02 8.39
N LYS A 186 -3.08 19.20 7.44
CA LYS A 186 -2.69 20.51 6.89
C LYS A 186 -3.87 21.23 6.24
N ASN A 187 -4.74 20.48 5.56
CA ASN A 187 -5.86 21.00 4.79
C ASN A 187 -7.23 20.91 5.50
N MET A 188 -7.28 20.43 6.75
CA MET A 188 -8.51 20.13 7.49
C MET A 188 -9.55 21.27 7.48
N ALA A 189 -9.11 22.52 7.52
CA ALA A 189 -10.00 23.68 7.49
C ALA A 189 -10.69 23.91 6.14
N LYS A 190 -10.18 23.30 5.07
CA LYS A 190 -10.69 23.42 3.70
C LYS A 190 -11.55 22.21 3.31
N LEU A 191 -11.39 21.07 4.01
CA LEU A 191 -12.05 19.81 3.68
C LEU A 191 -13.46 19.76 4.28
N ASN A 192 -14.38 19.11 3.57
CA ASN A 192 -15.74 18.89 4.05
C ASN A 192 -15.73 17.89 5.23
N PRO A 193 -16.24 18.28 6.42
CA PRO A 193 -16.27 17.39 7.58
C PRO A 193 -17.07 16.10 7.38
N GLU A 194 -18.05 16.10 6.49
CA GLU A 194 -18.87 14.93 6.17
C GLU A 194 -18.08 13.92 5.35
N ALA A 195 -17.36 14.38 4.31
CA ALA A 195 -16.44 13.56 3.55
C ALA A 195 -15.35 12.92 4.45
N MET A 196 -14.85 13.65 5.44
CA MET A 196 -13.88 13.12 6.41
C MET A 196 -14.47 12.06 7.36
N ARG A 197 -15.76 12.17 7.71
CA ARG A 197 -16.44 11.11 8.48
C ARG A 197 -16.66 9.86 7.64
N GLU A 198 -17.03 10.00 6.39
CA GLU A 198 -17.15 8.88 5.45
C GLU A 198 -15.80 8.20 5.26
N PHE A 199 -14.75 8.96 5.02
CA PHE A 199 -13.38 8.44 4.97
C PHE A 199 -13.02 7.57 6.18
N SER A 200 -13.39 7.99 7.39
CA SER A 200 -13.11 7.23 8.61
C SER A 200 -13.92 5.93 8.76
N LYS A 201 -15.04 5.79 8.05
CA LYS A 201 -15.91 4.59 8.07
C LYS A 201 -15.55 3.57 6.96
N MET A 202 -14.97 4.04 5.88
CA MET A 202 -14.80 3.30 4.64
C MET A 202 -13.94 2.03 4.77
N GLY A 203 -13.14 1.87 5.80
CA GLY A 203 -12.29 0.68 5.97
C GLY A 203 -12.97 -0.52 6.63
N THR A 204 -14.22 -0.41 7.10
CA THR A 204 -14.79 -1.46 7.97
C THR A 204 -16.16 -2.00 7.53
N GLU A 205 -17.01 -1.21 6.91
CA GLU A 205 -18.38 -1.65 6.61
C GLU A 205 -18.48 -2.48 5.32
N SER A 206 -17.73 -2.12 4.29
CA SER A 206 -17.75 -2.79 2.98
C SER A 206 -16.99 -4.14 2.93
N LEU A 207 -16.21 -4.44 3.96
CA LEU A 207 -15.41 -5.68 4.04
C LEU A 207 -16.09 -6.81 4.83
N GLN A 208 -17.32 -6.59 5.33
CA GLN A 208 -18.00 -7.55 6.22
C GLN A 208 -18.31 -8.88 5.55
N ASP A 209 -18.59 -8.86 4.25
CA ASP A 209 -18.92 -10.06 3.46
C ASP A 209 -17.70 -10.72 2.81
N THR A 210 -16.53 -10.09 2.89
CA THR A 210 -15.29 -10.63 2.33
C THR A 210 -14.56 -11.52 3.35
N PRO A 211 -14.10 -12.72 2.97
CA PRO A 211 -13.34 -13.57 3.88
C PRO A 211 -12.13 -12.85 4.48
N THR A 212 -12.01 -12.95 5.80
CA THR A 212 -10.98 -12.25 6.58
C THR A 212 -9.55 -12.51 6.12
N VAL A 213 -9.31 -13.71 5.60
CA VAL A 213 -7.99 -14.12 5.08
C VAL A 213 -7.56 -13.34 3.83
N ILE A 214 -8.52 -12.74 3.12
CA ILE A 214 -8.24 -11.95 1.91
C ILE A 214 -7.92 -10.50 2.30
N TRP A 215 -8.84 -9.81 2.98
CA TRP A 215 -8.70 -8.37 3.20
C TRP A 215 -7.78 -7.99 4.36
N LYS A 216 -7.67 -8.83 5.42
CA LYS A 216 -6.81 -8.50 6.57
C LYS A 216 -5.33 -8.35 6.21
N PRO A 217 -4.71 -9.22 5.41
CA PRO A 217 -3.32 -9.03 5.00
C PRO A 217 -3.12 -7.72 4.22
N MET A 218 -4.09 -7.34 3.38
CA MET A 218 -4.05 -6.09 2.63
C MET A 218 -4.10 -4.89 3.58
N MET A 219 -5.09 -4.83 4.47
CA MET A 219 -5.21 -3.75 5.45
C MET A 219 -4.07 -3.74 6.47
N ALA A 220 -3.47 -4.89 6.74
CA ALA A 220 -2.37 -4.98 7.68
C ALA A 220 -1.15 -4.17 7.25
N SER A 221 -0.83 -4.11 5.94
CA SER A 221 0.29 -3.32 5.44
C SER A 221 0.12 -1.82 5.75
N TYR A 222 -1.08 -1.28 5.59
CA TYR A 222 -1.39 0.13 5.92
C TYR A 222 -1.24 0.41 7.41
N MET A 223 -1.94 -0.37 8.25
CA MET A 223 -1.97 -0.15 9.70
C MET A 223 -0.64 -0.48 10.37
N ALA A 224 -0.03 -1.61 10.01
CA ALA A 224 1.24 -2.02 10.57
C ALA A 224 2.38 -1.12 10.09
N GLY A 225 2.38 -0.72 8.81
CA GLY A 225 3.34 0.22 8.25
C GLY A 225 3.30 1.59 8.94
N GLN A 226 2.10 2.14 9.13
CA GLN A 226 1.94 3.40 9.85
C GLN A 226 2.46 3.30 11.29
N ARG A 227 2.16 2.21 12.01
CA ARG A 227 2.67 1.98 13.38
C ARG A 227 4.19 1.82 13.40
N PHE A 228 4.74 1.09 12.45
CA PHE A 228 6.17 0.87 12.30
C PHE A 228 6.93 2.19 12.11
N LEU A 229 6.48 3.04 11.19
CA LEU A 229 7.08 4.35 10.94
C LEU A 229 6.89 5.30 12.13
N ALA A 230 5.74 5.28 12.80
CA ALA A 230 5.49 6.06 14.02
C ALA A 230 6.42 5.66 15.17
N ALA A 231 6.70 4.36 15.31
CA ALA A 231 7.68 3.85 16.28
C ALA A 231 9.09 4.35 15.93
N GLY A 232 9.47 4.32 14.65
CA GLY A 232 10.73 4.85 14.16
C GLY A 232 10.92 6.33 14.49
N ARG A 233 9.94 7.17 14.18
CA ARG A 233 9.98 8.59 14.55
C ARG A 233 10.13 8.81 16.06
N THR A 234 9.46 7.97 16.85
CA THR A 234 9.54 8.05 18.31
C THR A 234 10.93 7.66 18.79
N HIS A 235 11.51 6.60 18.25
CA HIS A 235 12.87 6.14 18.53
C HIS A 235 13.90 7.22 18.17
N LEU A 236 13.85 7.73 16.94
CA LEU A 236 14.77 8.77 16.44
C LEU A 236 14.72 10.04 17.31
N ARG A 237 13.51 10.49 17.67
CA ARG A 237 13.34 11.67 18.53
C ARG A 237 13.90 11.47 19.95
N ARG A 238 13.67 10.30 20.55
CA ARG A 238 14.08 10.02 21.93
C ARG A 238 15.57 9.74 22.04
N ASN A 239 16.11 8.91 21.17
CA ASN A 239 17.45 8.36 21.30
C ASN A 239 18.48 9.16 20.48
N GLU A 240 18.12 9.62 19.26
CA GLU A 240 19.05 10.32 18.38
C GLU A 240 18.80 11.83 18.28
N LYS A 241 17.74 12.36 18.96
CA LYS A 241 17.34 13.78 18.94
C LYS A 241 16.93 14.30 17.56
N ILE A 242 16.63 13.40 16.62
CA ILE A 242 16.13 13.72 15.28
C ILE A 242 14.64 13.96 15.36
N ARG A 243 14.18 15.10 14.82
CA ARG A 243 12.77 15.53 14.85
C ARG A 243 12.09 15.52 13.50
N ASP A 244 12.87 15.50 12.41
CA ASP A 244 12.32 15.43 11.07
C ASP A 244 11.64 14.05 10.86
N PRO A 245 10.31 14.00 10.62
CA PRO A 245 9.60 12.76 10.45
C PRO A 245 10.04 11.99 9.18
N ASN A 246 10.57 12.69 8.18
CA ASN A 246 11.00 12.09 6.92
C ASN A 246 12.24 11.20 7.06
N VAL A 247 13.06 11.40 8.10
CA VAL A 247 14.24 10.54 8.36
C VAL A 247 13.83 9.10 8.67
N ALA A 248 12.68 8.86 9.33
CA ALA A 248 12.18 7.51 9.55
C ALA A 248 11.78 6.84 8.23
N LEU A 249 11.14 7.58 7.33
CA LEU A 249 10.79 7.09 5.99
C LEU A 249 12.05 6.75 5.19
N GLU A 250 13.01 7.66 5.13
CA GLU A 250 14.27 7.47 4.42
C GLU A 250 15.02 6.21 4.91
N ARG A 251 15.15 6.03 6.22
CA ARG A 251 15.79 4.83 6.78
C ARG A 251 15.05 3.55 6.45
N ALA A 252 13.72 3.56 6.53
CA ALA A 252 12.91 2.40 6.22
C ALA A 252 12.95 2.00 4.74
N PHE A 253 13.15 2.95 3.82
CA PHE A 253 13.32 2.66 2.40
C PHE A 253 14.75 2.26 2.04
N THR A 254 15.76 2.91 2.62
CA THR A 254 17.17 2.62 2.31
C THR A 254 17.69 1.34 2.95
N ALA A 255 17.12 0.93 4.08
CA ALA A 255 17.41 -0.32 4.76
C ALA A 255 16.11 -1.00 5.20
N PRO A 256 15.32 -1.56 4.28
CA PRO A 256 13.97 -2.05 4.59
C PRO A 256 13.96 -3.15 5.66
N PRO A 257 12.84 -3.26 6.43
CA PRO A 257 12.66 -4.40 7.32
C PRO A 257 12.70 -5.72 6.53
N LEU A 258 13.30 -6.73 7.10
CA LEU A 258 13.55 -8.02 6.46
C LEU A 258 12.41 -9.02 6.68
N SER A 259 11.48 -8.73 7.57
CA SER A 259 10.35 -9.60 7.91
C SER A 259 9.14 -8.80 8.40
N MET A 260 7.97 -9.40 8.29
CA MET A 260 6.76 -8.86 8.92
C MET A 260 6.86 -8.84 10.45
N GLU A 261 7.67 -9.69 11.03
CA GLU A 261 7.93 -9.65 12.47
C GLU A 261 8.56 -8.31 12.89
N GLN A 262 9.54 -7.81 12.15
CA GLN A 262 10.14 -6.49 12.41
C GLN A 262 9.13 -5.34 12.23
N VAL A 263 8.17 -5.48 11.32
CA VAL A 263 7.11 -4.49 11.13
C VAL A 263 6.09 -4.52 12.28
N LEU A 264 5.68 -5.71 12.70
CA LEU A 264 4.68 -5.91 13.75
C LEU A 264 5.26 -5.63 15.15
N HIS A 265 6.57 -5.84 15.32
CA HIS A 265 7.37 -5.59 16.52
C HIS A 265 8.48 -4.57 16.20
N PRO A 266 8.13 -3.27 16.07
CA PRO A 266 9.06 -2.25 15.58
C PRO A 266 10.37 -2.11 16.36
N GLU A 267 10.39 -2.49 17.63
CA GLU A 267 11.60 -2.54 18.45
C GLU A 267 12.67 -3.46 17.84
N LYS A 268 12.26 -4.56 17.21
CA LYS A 268 13.16 -5.51 16.55
C LYS A 268 13.87 -4.95 15.31
N TYR A 269 13.44 -3.80 14.83
CA TYR A 269 14.08 -3.08 13.73
C TYR A 269 14.73 -1.77 14.20
N TRP A 270 13.98 -0.94 14.95
CA TRP A 270 14.42 0.41 15.30
C TRP A 270 15.38 0.46 16.49
N SER A 271 15.35 -0.51 17.41
CA SER A 271 16.26 -0.58 18.56
C SER A 271 17.46 -1.47 18.22
N PRO A 272 18.69 -0.95 18.22
CA PRO A 272 19.87 -1.78 17.98
C PRO A 272 20.05 -2.91 19.00
N GLU A 273 19.56 -2.71 20.24
CA GLU A 273 19.67 -3.66 21.35
C GLU A 273 18.67 -4.83 21.19
N ASP A 274 17.51 -4.56 20.61
CA ASP A 274 16.42 -5.51 20.44
C ASP A 274 16.34 -6.05 18.99
N ARG A 275 17.29 -5.66 18.12
CA ARG A 275 17.28 -6.03 16.71
C ARG A 275 17.25 -7.54 16.54
N ASP A 276 16.28 -8.02 15.78
CA ASP A 276 16.07 -9.43 15.49
C ASP A 276 15.87 -9.60 13.97
N ASP A 277 16.92 -10.05 13.31
CA ASP A 277 16.90 -10.31 11.88
C ASP A 277 16.45 -11.76 11.62
N PRO A 278 15.67 -12.04 10.54
CA PRO A 278 15.17 -13.36 10.25
C PRO A 278 16.32 -14.37 10.02
N VAL A 279 16.14 -15.57 10.57
CA VAL A 279 17.11 -16.67 10.39
C VAL A 279 16.90 -17.27 9.00
N GLU A 280 17.98 -17.39 8.23
CA GLU A 280 17.95 -18.10 6.96
C GLU A 280 17.88 -19.60 7.20
N VAL A 281 16.78 -20.23 6.78
CA VAL A 281 16.63 -21.67 6.81
C VAL A 281 17.32 -22.28 5.59
N ILE A 282 18.53 -22.79 5.78
CA ILE A 282 19.21 -23.57 4.75
C ILE A 282 18.45 -24.89 4.60
N ARG A 283 17.89 -25.16 3.41
CA ARG A 283 17.38 -26.50 3.10
C ARG A 283 18.53 -27.49 3.26
N ALA A 284 18.43 -28.36 4.25
CA ALA A 284 19.28 -29.54 4.27
C ALA A 284 18.96 -30.36 3.01
N THR A 285 19.89 -30.39 2.06
CA THR A 285 19.86 -31.37 0.96
C THR A 285 20.25 -32.73 1.55
N ALA A 286 19.44 -33.27 2.46
CA ALA A 286 19.53 -34.65 2.81
C ALA A 286 18.87 -35.42 1.67
N GLU A 287 19.66 -36.10 0.86
CA GLU A 287 19.20 -37.25 0.13
C GLU A 287 18.56 -38.15 1.16
N LEU A 288 17.23 -38.25 1.15
CA LEU A 288 16.52 -39.25 1.92
C LEU A 288 16.94 -40.62 1.35
N PRO A 289 17.33 -41.57 2.20
CA PRO A 289 17.78 -42.90 1.78
C PRO A 289 16.67 -43.70 1.07
#